data_0ab154a85b555dad5b03f63584ef62ff
#
_entry.id   0ab154a85b555dad5b03f63584ef62ff
#
_cell.length_a   1.000
_cell.length_b   1.000
_cell.length_c   1.000
_cell.angle_alpha   90.00
_cell.angle_beta   90.00
_cell.angle_gamma   90.00
#
_symmetry.space_group_name_H-M   'P 1'
#
loop_
_entity.id
_entity.type
_entity.pdbx_description
1 polymer ?
#
loop_
_entity_poly.entity_id
_entity_poly.type
_entity_poly.pdbx_seq_one_letter_code
_entity_poly.pdbx_strand_id
1 'polypeptide(L)'
;MGRLRFLFALWMAKLSVPALKVTHHDGTDFPGSLACRLCPDFLRYIGRPGTIVAVTGTNGKTTVTNTIADILEANGRKVLSNRAGSNMWSGIATTLLLGCNLGGKLRKGYDIAVLEVDERSSPRIYPFIQPDVLVVTNLYRDSIKRNGHSEFIFGKIAQALPAKTRLLLNGDDMISGLLGEGVNPRTFYRVARTTRSTDGCPNTACDRSACPHCGHLLQFDYYHYHHIGKAHCLHCGFSLPEATFEAAEVDFDKGCFTFREPGQADLHLHSKQGNLFSVFNVTAAVGCCRMLGLAGEDIAQAVEAPSVQTGRFERRQAGKLEIITMLSKNQNPISSTQSIAQLSHMAGEKTVVLTITDSLDKLHGHEDISWLYDTDFDALKDASVESVYIGGRRCYDLALRLILGGVPEEKLRLFTDYGELEQTLLAQAPKEGTVAIFFELYAKPIAMGIRKALLERAGEEVQA
;
A
#
# COMPACT_ATOMS: atom_id res chain seq x y z
N MET A 1 -25.13 27.36 18.12
CA MET A 1 -25.53 25.92 18.07
C MET A 1 -24.38 24.98 17.65
N GLY A 2 -23.57 25.31 16.66
CA GLY A 2 -22.51 24.38 16.16
C GLY A 2 -21.47 23.93 17.18
N ARG A 3 -20.96 24.87 18.01
CA ARG A 3 -19.92 24.54 19.01
C ARG A 3 -20.42 23.68 20.17
N LEU A 4 -21.66 23.84 20.62
CA LEU A 4 -22.24 22.99 21.67
C LEU A 4 -22.47 21.57 21.13
N ARG A 5 -22.98 21.44 19.90
CA ARG A 5 -23.15 20.16 19.21
C ARG A 5 -21.80 19.44 19.02
N PHE A 6 -20.75 20.19 18.64
CA PHE A 6 -19.39 19.67 18.53
C PHE A 6 -18.87 19.14 19.88
N LEU A 7 -19.00 19.90 20.96
CA LEU A 7 -18.52 19.46 22.29
C LEU A 7 -19.25 18.20 22.76
N PHE A 8 -20.57 18.15 22.57
CA PHE A 8 -21.36 16.96 22.90
C PHE A 8 -20.87 15.74 22.08
N ALA A 9 -20.69 15.89 20.78
CA ALA A 9 -20.18 14.85 19.90
C ALA A 9 -18.77 14.38 20.32
N LEU A 10 -17.89 15.32 20.67
CA LEU A 10 -16.54 15.05 21.15
C LEU A 10 -16.55 14.23 22.45
N TRP A 11 -17.40 14.60 23.40
CA TRP A 11 -17.47 13.89 24.68
C TRP A 11 -18.04 12.48 24.53
N MET A 12 -19.11 12.32 23.75
CA MET A 12 -19.68 11.00 23.45
C MET A 12 -18.66 10.10 22.76
N ALA A 13 -17.94 10.63 21.78
CA ALA A 13 -16.90 9.89 21.09
C ALA A 13 -15.72 9.54 22.00
N LYS A 14 -15.29 10.45 22.88
CA LYS A 14 -14.23 10.15 23.86
C LYS A 14 -14.66 9.12 24.91
N LEU A 15 -15.91 9.13 25.32
CA LEU A 15 -16.47 8.12 26.25
C LEU A 15 -16.54 6.72 25.59
N SER A 16 -16.72 6.64 24.28
CA SER A 16 -16.74 5.36 23.57
C SER A 16 -15.37 4.67 23.54
N VAL A 17 -14.25 5.41 23.65
CA VAL A 17 -12.90 4.85 23.58
C VAL A 17 -12.62 3.83 24.70
N PRO A 18 -12.81 4.15 26.02
CA PRO A 18 -12.61 3.17 27.06
C PRO A 18 -13.62 2.01 26.97
N ALA A 19 -14.86 2.26 26.54
CA ALA A 19 -15.86 1.20 26.36
C ALA A 19 -15.42 0.16 25.33
N LEU A 20 -14.85 0.61 24.20
CA LEU A 20 -14.31 -0.27 23.17
C LEU A 20 -13.11 -1.08 23.65
N LYS A 21 -12.23 -0.48 24.45
CA LYS A 21 -11.09 -1.21 25.04
C LYS A 21 -11.54 -2.35 25.95
N VAL A 22 -12.60 -2.13 26.77
CA VAL A 22 -13.18 -3.17 27.63
C VAL A 22 -13.77 -4.32 26.81
N THR A 23 -14.30 -4.04 25.62
CA THR A 23 -14.86 -5.05 24.70
C THR A 23 -13.83 -5.62 23.70
N HIS A 24 -12.54 -5.37 23.91
CA HIS A 24 -11.45 -5.84 23.05
C HIS A 24 -11.57 -5.43 21.56
N HIS A 25 -12.13 -4.25 21.30
CA HIS A 25 -12.18 -3.67 19.95
C HIS A 25 -11.15 -2.56 19.79
N ASP A 26 -10.44 -2.52 18.66
CA ASP A 26 -9.35 -1.57 18.41
C ASP A 26 -9.76 -0.09 18.40
N GLY A 27 -11.04 0.20 18.20
CA GLY A 27 -11.60 1.56 18.32
C GLY A 27 -10.97 2.61 17.39
N THR A 28 -10.37 2.22 16.29
CA THR A 28 -9.64 3.13 15.38
C THR A 28 -10.58 3.96 14.50
N ASP A 29 -11.81 3.52 14.29
CA ASP A 29 -12.80 4.17 13.39
C ASP A 29 -14.09 4.61 14.11
N PHE A 30 -14.62 3.78 14.99
CA PHE A 30 -15.92 3.98 15.64
C PHE A 30 -16.06 5.33 16.36
N PRO A 31 -15.09 5.81 17.18
CA PRO A 31 -15.24 7.08 17.88
C PRO A 31 -15.42 8.27 16.93
N GLY A 32 -14.65 8.31 15.86
CA GLY A 32 -14.79 9.35 14.83
C GLY A 32 -16.08 9.22 14.03
N SER A 33 -16.51 8.00 13.73
CA SER A 33 -17.83 7.76 13.09
C SER A 33 -18.97 8.28 13.96
N LEU A 34 -18.96 8.00 15.25
CA LEU A 34 -19.92 8.51 16.22
C LEU A 34 -19.88 10.04 16.29
N ALA A 35 -18.68 10.63 16.39
CA ALA A 35 -18.53 12.08 16.43
C ALA A 35 -19.13 12.77 15.19
N CYS A 36 -18.84 12.25 14.02
CA CYS A 36 -19.31 12.82 12.77
C CYS A 36 -20.81 12.57 12.48
N ARG A 37 -21.38 11.49 13.01
CA ARG A 37 -22.84 11.28 12.99
C ARG A 37 -23.56 12.30 13.87
N LEU A 38 -23.04 12.55 15.07
CA LEU A 38 -23.59 13.52 15.99
C LEU A 38 -23.34 14.97 15.55
N CYS A 39 -22.24 15.24 14.88
CA CYS A 39 -21.86 16.56 14.34
C CYS A 39 -21.24 16.38 12.93
N PRO A 40 -22.01 16.53 11.85
CA PRO A 40 -21.50 16.37 10.48
C PRO A 40 -20.29 17.24 10.14
N ASP A 41 -20.21 18.45 10.72
CA ASP A 41 -19.11 19.38 10.56
C ASP A 41 -17.99 19.19 11.63
N PHE A 42 -17.89 18.01 12.26
CA PHE A 42 -16.97 17.76 13.37
C PHE A 42 -15.54 18.17 13.04
N LEU A 43 -15.05 17.82 11.84
CA LEU A 43 -13.69 18.11 11.38
C LEU A 43 -13.42 19.63 11.24
N ARG A 44 -14.43 20.47 11.16
CA ARG A 44 -14.27 21.92 11.13
C ARG A 44 -13.80 22.50 12.46
N TYR A 45 -14.28 21.90 13.58
CA TYR A 45 -14.10 22.46 14.93
C TYR A 45 -13.00 21.79 15.71
N ILE A 46 -12.53 20.61 15.31
CA ILE A 46 -11.49 19.84 16.01
C ILE A 46 -10.13 20.52 15.84
N GLY A 47 -9.36 20.57 16.94
CA GLY A 47 -7.99 21.08 16.92
C GLY A 47 -7.06 20.19 16.10
N ARG A 48 -6.10 20.83 15.43
CA ARG A 48 -5.10 20.18 14.57
C ARG A 48 -3.76 20.88 14.66
N PRO A 49 -2.64 20.20 14.36
CA PRO A 49 -1.33 20.83 14.23
C PRO A 49 -1.29 21.91 13.15
N GLY A 50 -0.30 22.80 13.24
CA GLY A 50 -0.09 23.85 12.23
C GLY A 50 0.40 23.33 10.90
N THR A 51 1.06 22.14 10.88
CA THR A 51 1.52 21.47 9.66
C THR A 51 0.81 20.13 9.49
N ILE A 52 0.28 19.89 8.31
CA ILE A 52 -0.42 18.66 7.97
C ILE A 52 0.18 18.08 6.70
N VAL A 53 0.68 16.86 6.79
CA VAL A 53 1.04 16.02 5.66
C VAL A 53 -0.08 15.01 5.45
N ALA A 54 -0.59 14.91 4.22
CA ALA A 54 -1.48 13.84 3.82
C ALA A 54 -0.75 12.90 2.86
N VAL A 55 -1.03 11.59 2.96
CA VAL A 55 -0.51 10.57 2.06
C VAL A 55 -1.70 9.84 1.45
N THR A 56 -1.75 9.79 0.13
CA THR A 56 -2.81 9.10 -0.64
C THR A 56 -2.20 8.29 -1.79
N GLY A 57 -3.03 7.51 -2.48
CA GLY A 57 -2.63 6.68 -3.62
C GLY A 57 -3.05 5.22 -3.45
N THR A 58 -3.00 4.44 -4.50
CA THR A 58 -3.55 3.07 -4.52
C THR A 58 -2.80 2.13 -3.59
N ASN A 59 -1.47 2.09 -3.67
CA ASN A 59 -0.62 1.25 -2.82
C ASN A 59 0.49 2.07 -2.16
N GLY A 60 1.02 1.58 -1.03
CA GLY A 60 2.14 2.20 -0.32
C GLY A 60 1.75 3.26 0.72
N LYS A 61 0.50 3.71 0.77
CA LYS A 61 0.03 4.76 1.71
C LYS A 61 0.48 4.56 3.14
N THR A 62 0.14 3.43 3.73
CA THR A 62 0.45 3.11 5.14
C THR A 62 1.96 3.09 5.39
N THR A 63 2.71 2.48 4.48
CA THR A 63 4.17 2.42 4.58
C THR A 63 4.77 3.82 4.54
N VAL A 64 4.39 4.64 3.55
CA VAL A 64 4.92 6.02 3.42
C VAL A 64 4.51 6.87 4.62
N THR A 65 3.25 6.81 5.06
CA THR A 65 2.76 7.54 6.24
C THR A 65 3.57 7.19 7.49
N ASN A 66 3.76 5.89 7.74
CA ASN A 66 4.51 5.43 8.91
C ASN A 66 5.98 5.79 8.82
N THR A 67 6.61 5.65 7.64
CA THR A 67 8.02 6.01 7.43
C THR A 67 8.24 7.52 7.65
N ILE A 68 7.37 8.39 7.12
CA ILE A 68 7.44 9.84 7.38
C ILE A 68 7.30 10.12 8.88
N ALA A 69 6.34 9.48 9.55
CA ALA A 69 6.12 9.68 10.97
C ALA A 69 7.32 9.19 11.81
N ASP A 70 7.91 8.04 11.46
CA ASP A 70 9.09 7.48 12.14
C ASP A 70 10.31 8.39 11.99
N ILE A 71 10.56 8.91 10.77
CA ILE A 71 11.65 9.86 10.52
C ILE A 71 11.46 11.14 11.35
N LEU A 72 10.25 11.71 11.37
CA LEU A 72 9.96 12.92 12.11
C LEU A 72 10.09 12.72 13.62
N GLU A 73 9.62 11.59 14.16
CA GLU A 73 9.73 11.25 15.59
C GLU A 73 11.17 11.00 15.99
N ALA A 74 11.98 10.33 15.17
CA ALA A 74 13.40 10.14 15.39
C ALA A 74 14.15 11.50 15.45
N ASN A 75 13.63 12.50 14.74
CA ASN A 75 14.14 13.88 14.76
C ASN A 75 13.45 14.78 15.82
N GLY A 76 12.88 14.18 16.86
CA GLY A 76 12.35 14.89 18.02
C GLY A 76 11.00 15.59 17.80
N ARG A 77 10.34 15.39 16.66
CA ARG A 77 9.01 15.94 16.40
C ARG A 77 7.92 15.06 17.06
N LYS A 78 6.93 15.69 17.64
CA LYS A 78 5.76 14.96 18.14
C LYS A 78 4.69 14.87 17.07
N VAL A 79 4.53 13.66 16.51
CA VAL A 79 3.67 13.40 15.36
C VAL A 79 2.29 12.89 15.78
N LEU A 80 1.25 13.41 15.15
CA LEU A 80 -0.11 12.86 15.23
C LEU A 80 -0.39 12.09 13.94
N SER A 81 -0.60 10.76 14.04
CA SER A 81 -0.79 9.91 12.85
C SER A 81 -1.82 8.81 13.08
N ASN A 82 -2.53 8.42 12.01
CA ASN A 82 -3.45 7.27 11.97
C ASN A 82 -2.71 5.99 11.57
N ARG A 83 -1.62 5.64 12.28
CA ARG A 83 -0.70 4.52 12.00
C ARG A 83 -1.38 3.17 11.78
N ALA A 84 -2.54 2.95 12.40
CA ALA A 84 -3.32 1.71 12.25
C ALA A 84 -4.04 1.58 10.90
N GLY A 85 -3.86 2.54 9.96
CA GLY A 85 -4.40 2.48 8.60
C GLY A 85 -5.91 2.80 8.50
N SER A 86 -6.51 3.40 9.53
CA SER A 86 -7.89 3.91 9.45
C SER A 86 -7.92 5.23 8.66
N ASN A 87 -7.95 5.11 7.32
CA ASN A 87 -7.72 6.19 6.36
C ASN A 87 -9.00 6.87 5.84
N MET A 88 -10.16 6.44 6.34
CA MET A 88 -11.43 7.06 6.03
C MET A 88 -11.65 8.32 6.89
N TRP A 89 -12.62 9.15 6.51
CA TRP A 89 -12.98 10.37 7.24
C TRP A 89 -13.25 10.16 8.74
N SER A 90 -13.80 9.01 9.12
CA SER A 90 -14.04 8.59 10.51
C SER A 90 -12.74 8.27 11.26
N GLY A 91 -11.79 7.59 10.62
CA GLY A 91 -10.48 7.33 11.20
C GLY A 91 -9.66 8.61 11.41
N ILE A 92 -9.70 9.53 10.44
CA ILE A 92 -9.08 10.86 10.59
C ILE A 92 -9.72 11.62 11.77
N ALA A 93 -11.06 11.60 11.88
CA ALA A 93 -11.75 12.21 13.01
C ALA A 93 -11.33 11.56 14.35
N THR A 94 -11.20 10.22 14.41
CA THR A 94 -10.71 9.50 15.60
C THR A 94 -9.30 9.96 15.98
N THR A 95 -8.39 10.00 15.01
CA THR A 95 -7.00 10.41 15.23
C THR A 95 -6.94 11.82 15.82
N LEU A 96 -7.63 12.78 15.22
CA LEU A 96 -7.66 14.16 15.71
C LEU A 96 -8.31 14.28 17.09
N LEU A 97 -9.43 13.60 17.35
CA LEU A 97 -10.10 13.65 18.66
C LEU A 97 -9.23 13.05 19.78
N LEU A 98 -8.44 12.00 19.48
CA LEU A 98 -7.48 11.43 20.43
C LEU A 98 -6.32 12.38 20.72
N GLY A 99 -5.90 13.17 19.75
CA GLY A 99 -4.89 14.23 19.91
C GLY A 99 -5.39 15.46 20.68
N CYS A 100 -6.71 15.63 20.88
CA CYS A 100 -7.30 16.80 21.50
C CYS A 100 -7.68 16.58 22.98
N ASN A 101 -7.81 17.69 23.74
CA ASN A 101 -8.36 17.71 25.09
C ASN A 101 -9.91 17.69 25.05
N LEU A 102 -10.56 17.74 26.23
CA LEU A 102 -12.03 17.73 26.35
C LEU A 102 -12.71 18.98 25.77
N GLY A 103 -11.97 20.07 25.56
CA GLY A 103 -12.46 21.26 24.87
C GLY A 103 -12.26 21.24 23.35
N GLY A 104 -11.74 20.15 22.80
CA GLY A 104 -11.48 19.99 21.38
C GLY A 104 -10.23 20.72 20.87
N LYS A 105 -9.43 21.29 21.77
CA LYS A 105 -8.15 21.91 21.42
C LYS A 105 -7.06 20.85 21.37
N LEU A 106 -6.15 20.97 20.39
CA LEU A 106 -4.99 20.08 20.29
C LEU A 106 -4.19 20.12 21.61
N ARG A 107 -3.76 18.96 22.09
CA ARG A 107 -2.86 18.89 23.24
C ARG A 107 -1.51 19.48 22.89
N LYS A 108 -0.85 20.11 23.87
CA LYS A 108 0.48 20.69 23.69
C LYS A 108 1.50 19.61 23.24
N GLY A 109 2.38 20.04 22.37
CA GLY A 109 3.52 19.25 21.90
C GLY A 109 3.34 18.52 20.58
N TYR A 110 2.13 18.40 20.02
CA TYR A 110 2.02 17.92 18.64
C TYR A 110 2.44 19.04 17.66
N ASP A 111 3.48 18.76 16.89
CA ASP A 111 4.06 19.71 15.94
C ASP A 111 3.44 19.55 14.54
N ILE A 112 3.15 18.30 14.16
CA ILE A 112 2.75 17.92 12.82
C ILE A 112 1.74 16.77 12.85
N ALA A 113 0.84 16.76 11.89
CA ALA A 113 0.01 15.58 11.58
C ALA A 113 0.50 14.93 10.29
N VAL A 114 0.67 13.61 10.31
CA VAL A 114 0.93 12.78 9.12
C VAL A 114 -0.22 11.81 8.97
N LEU A 115 -1.07 12.03 7.97
CA LEU A 115 -2.36 11.37 7.83
C LEU A 115 -2.42 10.54 6.55
N GLU A 116 -2.65 9.24 6.68
CA GLU A 116 -3.06 8.40 5.58
C GLU A 116 -4.52 8.73 5.22
N VAL A 117 -4.78 9.10 3.96
CA VAL A 117 -6.10 9.49 3.47
C VAL A 117 -6.51 8.60 2.31
N ASP A 118 -7.65 7.91 2.47
CA ASP A 118 -8.29 7.18 1.37
C ASP A 118 -8.74 8.16 0.28
N GLU A 119 -8.48 7.83 -0.97
CA GLU A 119 -8.70 8.69 -2.14
C GLU A 119 -10.16 9.17 -2.24
N ARG A 120 -11.11 8.27 -1.96
CA ARG A 120 -12.56 8.56 -2.00
C ARG A 120 -13.03 9.40 -0.81
N SER A 121 -12.25 9.42 0.26
CA SER A 121 -12.51 10.21 1.46
C SER A 121 -12.03 11.66 1.32
N SER A 122 -11.14 11.96 0.36
CA SER A 122 -10.58 13.30 0.12
C SER A 122 -11.65 14.38 0.06
N PRO A 123 -12.80 14.25 -0.66
CA PRO A 123 -13.82 15.27 -0.74
C PRO A 123 -14.54 15.57 0.59
N ARG A 124 -14.46 14.65 1.56
CA ARG A 124 -15.04 14.84 2.90
C ARG A 124 -14.02 15.37 3.91
N ILE A 125 -12.73 15.25 3.63
CA ILE A 125 -11.65 15.61 4.55
C ILE A 125 -11.05 16.96 4.20
N TYR A 126 -10.59 17.17 2.96
CA TYR A 126 -9.83 18.35 2.57
C TYR A 126 -10.58 19.68 2.67
N PRO A 127 -11.91 19.78 2.56
CA PRO A 127 -12.62 21.03 2.85
C PRO A 127 -12.44 21.54 4.30
N PHE A 128 -12.12 20.63 5.21
CA PHE A 128 -11.94 20.95 6.64
C PHE A 128 -10.48 20.82 7.09
N ILE A 129 -9.76 19.80 6.59
CA ILE A 129 -8.38 19.46 6.94
C ILE A 129 -7.53 19.63 5.69
N GLN A 130 -7.07 20.83 5.45
CA GLN A 130 -6.26 21.16 4.26
C GLN A 130 -4.81 20.75 4.51
N PRO A 131 -4.23 19.83 3.72
CA PRO A 131 -2.83 19.47 3.86
C PRO A 131 -1.91 20.58 3.33
N ASP A 132 -0.80 20.82 4.02
CA ASP A 132 0.31 21.66 3.53
C ASP A 132 1.12 20.92 2.47
N VAL A 133 1.27 19.60 2.65
CA VAL A 133 1.91 18.69 1.70
C VAL A 133 1.00 17.49 1.46
N LEU A 134 0.78 17.14 0.20
CA LEU A 134 0.13 15.90 -0.21
C LEU A 134 1.13 15.04 -0.96
N VAL A 135 1.41 13.87 -0.41
CA VAL A 135 2.21 12.83 -1.07
C VAL A 135 1.28 11.88 -1.80
N VAL A 136 1.49 11.69 -3.09
CA VAL A 136 0.74 10.71 -3.91
C VAL A 136 1.68 9.61 -4.33
N THR A 137 1.42 8.39 -3.86
CA THR A 137 2.31 7.26 -4.11
C THR A 137 2.19 6.73 -5.53
N ASN A 138 0.99 6.45 -5.97
CA ASN A 138 0.64 5.97 -7.30
C ASN A 138 -0.88 5.92 -7.48
N LEU A 139 -1.36 5.92 -8.73
CA LEU A 139 -2.78 5.74 -9.04
C LEU A 139 -2.94 4.72 -10.17
N TYR A 140 -3.53 3.59 -9.87
CA TYR A 140 -3.86 2.54 -10.84
C TYR A 140 -5.13 1.77 -10.43
N ARG A 141 -5.58 0.86 -11.28
CA ARG A 141 -6.78 0.06 -11.02
C ARG A 141 -6.69 -0.71 -9.71
N ASP A 142 -7.71 -0.61 -8.90
CA ASP A 142 -7.84 -1.31 -7.62
C ASP A 142 -9.32 -1.49 -7.32
N SER A 143 -9.76 -2.71 -7.08
CA SER A 143 -11.15 -2.99 -6.71
C SER A 143 -12.14 -2.26 -7.63
N ILE A 144 -12.21 -2.68 -8.90
CA ILE A 144 -12.99 -2.00 -9.96
C ILE A 144 -14.40 -1.69 -9.52
N LYS A 145 -15.07 -2.60 -8.83
CA LYS A 145 -16.41 -2.42 -8.28
C LYS A 145 -16.51 -1.28 -7.28
N ARG A 146 -15.49 -1.11 -6.43
CA ARG A 146 -15.45 -0.07 -5.40
C ARG A 146 -14.93 1.25 -5.94
N ASN A 147 -13.85 1.21 -6.69
CA ASN A 147 -13.07 2.38 -7.09
C ASN A 147 -13.29 2.78 -8.55
N GLY A 148 -13.87 1.89 -9.38
CA GLY A 148 -13.96 2.12 -10.80
C GLY A 148 -12.59 2.23 -11.46
N HIS A 149 -12.49 3.05 -12.48
CA HIS A 149 -11.23 3.31 -13.18
C HIS A 149 -10.34 4.29 -12.42
N SER A 150 -9.01 4.23 -12.63
CA SER A 150 -8.03 5.13 -11.99
C SER A 150 -8.34 6.62 -12.22
N GLU A 151 -8.92 6.98 -13.35
CA GLU A 151 -9.36 8.37 -13.65
C GLU A 151 -10.50 8.85 -12.74
N PHE A 152 -11.40 7.96 -12.32
CA PHE A 152 -12.44 8.32 -11.36
C PHE A 152 -11.82 8.71 -10.02
N ILE A 153 -10.84 7.94 -9.55
CA ILE A 153 -10.11 8.20 -8.31
C ILE A 153 -9.29 9.48 -8.42
N PHE A 154 -8.58 9.67 -9.54
CA PHE A 154 -7.88 10.93 -9.86
C PHE A 154 -8.82 12.13 -9.75
N GLY A 155 -9.99 12.06 -10.39
CA GLY A 155 -11.00 13.12 -10.36
C GLY A 155 -11.51 13.44 -8.95
N LYS A 156 -11.65 12.42 -8.07
CA LYS A 156 -12.04 12.64 -6.66
C LYS A 156 -10.99 13.40 -5.87
N ILE A 157 -9.72 13.08 -6.07
CA ILE A 157 -8.63 13.81 -5.41
C ILE A 157 -8.52 15.22 -5.97
N ALA A 158 -8.49 15.37 -7.30
CA ALA A 158 -8.34 16.66 -7.97
C ALA A 158 -9.45 17.66 -7.59
N GLN A 159 -10.70 17.19 -7.53
CA GLN A 159 -11.85 18.03 -7.13
C GLN A 159 -11.75 18.55 -5.70
N ALA A 160 -11.13 17.79 -4.81
CA ALA A 160 -11.03 18.14 -3.38
C ALA A 160 -9.74 18.89 -3.04
N LEU A 161 -8.75 18.89 -3.93
CA LEU A 161 -7.41 19.36 -3.67
C LEU A 161 -7.37 20.88 -3.46
N PRO A 162 -6.91 21.37 -2.29
CA PRO A 162 -6.77 22.80 -2.07
C PRO A 162 -5.60 23.38 -2.89
N ALA A 163 -5.81 24.51 -3.56
CA ALA A 163 -4.83 25.11 -4.49
C ALA A 163 -3.47 25.45 -3.87
N LYS A 164 -3.41 25.65 -2.54
CA LYS A 164 -2.15 25.98 -1.83
C LYS A 164 -1.35 24.76 -1.40
N THR A 165 -1.93 23.55 -1.50
CA THR A 165 -1.25 22.32 -1.11
C THR A 165 -0.05 22.06 -2.03
N ARG A 166 1.13 21.86 -1.46
CA ARG A 166 2.32 21.41 -2.20
C ARG A 166 2.21 19.92 -2.46
N LEU A 167 2.47 19.48 -3.67
CA LEU A 167 2.34 18.09 -4.08
C LEU A 167 3.72 17.44 -4.19
N LEU A 168 3.85 16.24 -3.65
CA LEU A 168 4.95 15.33 -3.95
C LEU A 168 4.38 14.14 -4.73
N LEU A 169 4.68 14.08 -6.01
CA LEU A 169 4.09 13.18 -7.00
C LEU A 169 5.10 12.16 -7.50
N ASN A 170 4.63 10.98 -7.84
CA ASN A 170 5.45 9.97 -8.49
C ASN A 170 5.69 10.36 -9.97
N GLY A 171 6.93 10.68 -10.31
CA GLY A 171 7.35 11.07 -11.67
C GLY A 171 7.39 9.91 -12.68
N ASP A 172 7.23 8.68 -12.21
CA ASP A 172 7.11 7.48 -13.05
C ASP A 172 5.64 7.06 -13.25
N ASP A 173 4.69 7.78 -12.67
CA ASP A 173 3.25 7.52 -12.79
C ASP A 173 2.55 8.61 -13.60
N MET A 174 2.26 8.31 -14.87
CA MET A 174 1.58 9.22 -15.81
C MET A 174 0.13 9.55 -15.44
N ILE A 175 -0.43 8.94 -14.38
CA ILE A 175 -1.76 9.28 -13.89
C ILE A 175 -1.63 10.24 -12.71
N SER A 176 -0.97 9.82 -11.63
CA SER A 176 -0.83 10.67 -10.44
C SER A 176 0.03 11.90 -10.70
N GLY A 177 1.01 11.81 -11.61
CA GLY A 177 1.89 12.91 -12.00
C GLY A 177 1.18 14.13 -12.61
N LEU A 178 -0.04 13.98 -13.10
CA LEU A 178 -0.86 15.06 -13.63
C LEU A 178 -1.63 15.84 -12.56
N LEU A 179 -1.67 15.34 -11.32
CA LEU A 179 -2.46 15.96 -10.27
C LEU A 179 -1.99 17.41 -10.01
N GLY A 180 -2.95 18.33 -9.93
CA GLY A 180 -2.69 19.74 -9.65
C GLY A 180 -1.93 20.48 -10.73
N GLU A 181 -1.86 19.95 -11.97
CA GLU A 181 -1.21 20.61 -13.09
C GLU A 181 -1.78 22.01 -13.34
N GLY A 182 -0.88 22.99 -13.48
CA GLY A 182 -1.25 24.40 -13.68
C GLY A 182 -1.85 25.12 -12.46
N VAL A 183 -2.05 24.42 -11.33
CA VAL A 183 -2.69 24.97 -10.12
C VAL A 183 -1.80 24.88 -8.89
N ASN A 184 -1.29 23.69 -8.58
CA ASN A 184 -0.54 23.44 -7.34
C ASN A 184 0.98 23.49 -7.58
N PRO A 185 1.78 23.89 -6.56
CA PRO A 185 3.22 23.63 -6.58
C PRO A 185 3.48 22.12 -6.57
N ARG A 186 4.18 21.60 -7.58
CA ARG A 186 4.45 20.17 -7.79
C ARG A 186 5.93 19.88 -7.66
N THR A 187 6.29 18.88 -6.89
CA THR A 187 7.62 18.29 -6.77
C THR A 187 7.50 16.81 -7.14
N PHE A 188 8.49 16.26 -7.83
CA PHE A 188 8.44 14.89 -8.31
C PHE A 188 9.54 14.05 -7.68
N TYR A 189 9.20 12.79 -7.38
CA TYR A 189 10.16 11.76 -7.05
C TYR A 189 10.05 10.61 -8.06
N ARG A 190 11.15 9.88 -8.28
CA ARG A 190 11.20 8.74 -9.19
C ARG A 190 12.18 7.68 -8.74
N VAL A 191 12.14 6.54 -9.40
CA VAL A 191 13.18 5.52 -9.35
C VAL A 191 13.85 5.48 -10.73
N ALA A 192 15.18 5.60 -10.80
CA ALA A 192 15.93 5.44 -12.04
C ALA A 192 15.76 4.01 -12.59
N ARG A 193 16.11 3.80 -13.86
CA ARG A 193 16.11 2.44 -14.44
C ARG A 193 16.91 1.49 -13.57
N THR A 194 16.33 0.34 -13.27
CA THR A 194 16.92 -0.72 -12.43
C THR A 194 17.19 -1.97 -13.27
N THR A 195 17.89 -2.96 -12.68
CA THR A 195 18.10 -4.27 -13.30
C THR A 195 16.79 -5.06 -13.52
N ARG A 196 15.70 -4.65 -12.86
CA ARG A 196 14.36 -5.26 -12.99
C ARG A 196 13.41 -4.45 -13.90
N SER A 197 13.88 -3.35 -14.46
CA SER A 197 13.10 -2.55 -15.42
C SER A 197 13.16 -3.19 -16.82
N THR A 198 12.08 -3.07 -17.58
CA THR A 198 11.90 -3.68 -18.91
C THR A 198 11.68 -2.64 -19.99
N ASP A 199 11.98 -2.97 -21.26
CA ASP A 199 11.73 -2.09 -22.41
C ASP A 199 10.26 -2.14 -22.88
N GLY A 200 9.57 -3.25 -22.64
CA GLY A 200 8.14 -3.42 -22.91
C GLY A 200 7.33 -3.47 -21.63
N CYS A 201 6.02 -3.22 -21.71
CA CYS A 201 5.13 -3.37 -20.57
C CYS A 201 5.17 -4.82 -20.07
N PRO A 202 5.62 -5.07 -18.83
CA PRO A 202 5.79 -6.45 -18.33
C PRO A 202 4.47 -7.10 -17.91
N ASN A 203 3.36 -6.35 -17.94
CA ASN A 203 2.10 -6.79 -17.38
C ASN A 203 0.97 -6.74 -18.42
N THR A 204 -0.01 -7.64 -18.28
CA THR A 204 -1.21 -7.68 -19.13
C THR A 204 -2.03 -6.40 -19.00
N ALA A 205 -2.17 -5.87 -17.78
CA ALA A 205 -2.89 -4.64 -17.51
C ALA A 205 -1.94 -3.43 -17.60
N CYS A 206 -2.36 -2.40 -18.34
CA CYS A 206 -1.67 -1.11 -18.43
C CYS A 206 -2.72 0.01 -18.41
N ASP A 207 -2.77 0.78 -17.32
CA ASP A 207 -3.82 1.79 -17.13
C ASP A 207 -3.61 3.08 -17.92
N ARG A 208 -2.38 3.31 -18.39
CA ARG A 208 -2.05 4.49 -19.19
C ARG A 208 -1.08 4.14 -20.31
N SER A 209 -1.60 4.11 -21.53
CA SER A 209 -0.80 3.95 -22.74
C SER A 209 -0.92 5.15 -23.70
N ALA A 210 -1.95 5.97 -23.52
CA ALA A 210 -2.19 7.14 -24.33
C ALA A 210 -1.75 8.44 -23.64
N CYS A 211 -1.20 9.36 -24.44
CA CYS A 211 -0.81 10.69 -23.97
C CYS A 211 -2.02 11.46 -23.46
N PRO A 212 -1.95 12.04 -22.24
CA PRO A 212 -3.06 12.80 -21.68
C PRO A 212 -3.35 14.10 -22.42
N HIS A 213 -2.40 14.63 -23.19
CA HIS A 213 -2.54 15.90 -23.90
C HIS A 213 -3.06 15.74 -25.34
N CYS A 214 -2.64 14.70 -26.07
CA CYS A 214 -2.98 14.58 -27.49
C CYS A 214 -3.56 13.22 -27.91
N GLY A 215 -3.67 12.26 -26.98
CA GLY A 215 -4.25 10.94 -27.24
C GLY A 215 -3.37 9.96 -28.02
N HIS A 216 -2.19 10.37 -28.54
CA HIS A 216 -1.28 9.45 -29.19
C HIS A 216 -0.61 8.49 -28.20
N LEU A 217 -0.11 7.35 -28.66
CA LEU A 217 0.58 6.40 -27.80
C LEU A 217 1.81 7.04 -27.15
N LEU A 218 1.98 6.78 -25.87
CA LEU A 218 3.19 7.13 -25.13
C LEU A 218 4.31 6.16 -25.50
N GLN A 219 5.53 6.70 -25.62
CA GLN A 219 6.75 5.91 -25.66
C GLN A 219 7.34 5.86 -24.26
N PHE A 220 7.71 4.66 -23.81
CA PHE A 220 8.38 4.45 -22.55
C PHE A 220 9.87 4.22 -22.79
N ASP A 221 10.69 4.95 -22.05
CA ASP A 221 12.14 4.73 -22.00
C ASP A 221 12.43 3.41 -21.25
N TYR A 222 11.59 3.12 -20.25
CA TYR A 222 11.53 1.86 -19.51
C TYR A 222 10.23 1.77 -18.71
N TYR A 223 9.86 0.53 -18.38
CA TYR A 223 8.80 0.20 -17.43
C TYR A 223 9.41 -0.38 -16.15
N HIS A 224 8.86 -0.01 -15.02
CA HIS A 224 9.08 -0.69 -13.77
C HIS A 224 8.05 -1.80 -13.54
N TYR A 225 6.77 -1.47 -13.74
CA TYR A 225 5.62 -2.36 -13.71
C TYR A 225 4.39 -1.62 -14.24
N HIS A 226 3.46 -2.31 -14.89
CA HIS A 226 2.27 -1.71 -15.50
C HIS A 226 2.62 -0.47 -16.32
N HIS A 227 1.96 0.68 -16.03
CA HIS A 227 2.26 1.97 -16.63
C HIS A 227 3.24 2.82 -15.80
N ILE A 228 3.80 2.25 -14.72
CA ILE A 228 4.80 2.95 -13.92
C ILE A 228 6.15 2.80 -14.58
N GLY A 229 6.72 3.94 -15.00
CA GLY A 229 7.98 4.02 -15.70
C GLY A 229 8.20 5.40 -16.31
N LYS A 230 9.35 5.61 -16.94
CA LYS A 230 9.65 6.88 -17.60
C LYS A 230 9.05 6.89 -19.01
N ALA A 231 8.13 7.80 -19.26
CA ALA A 231 7.43 7.89 -20.54
C ALA A 231 7.36 9.32 -21.09
N HIS A 232 7.25 9.43 -22.40
CA HIS A 232 7.09 10.68 -23.12
C HIS A 232 6.22 10.48 -24.38
N CYS A 233 5.72 11.56 -24.94
CA CYS A 233 4.94 11.55 -26.17
C CYS A 233 5.76 12.07 -27.35
N LEU A 234 6.05 11.24 -28.33
CA LEU A 234 6.77 11.67 -29.56
C LEU A 234 5.98 12.66 -30.42
N HIS A 235 4.63 12.65 -30.31
CA HIS A 235 3.80 13.51 -31.15
C HIS A 235 3.74 14.96 -30.64
N CYS A 236 3.53 15.18 -29.35
CA CYS A 236 3.40 16.53 -28.79
C CYS A 236 4.53 16.95 -27.84
N GLY A 237 5.53 16.11 -27.64
CA GLY A 237 6.65 16.39 -26.73
C GLY A 237 6.31 16.33 -25.25
N PHE A 238 5.09 15.91 -24.89
CA PHE A 238 4.69 15.83 -23.49
C PHE A 238 5.54 14.81 -22.72
N SER A 239 6.01 15.21 -21.54
CA SER A 239 6.59 14.36 -20.51
C SER A 239 6.27 14.94 -19.14
N LEU A 240 6.31 14.12 -18.09
CA LEU A 240 6.29 14.68 -16.74
C LEU A 240 7.58 15.46 -16.47
N PRO A 241 7.53 16.48 -15.58
CA PRO A 241 8.74 17.21 -15.19
C PRO A 241 9.82 16.28 -14.61
N GLU A 242 11.08 16.69 -14.72
CA GLU A 242 12.19 15.97 -14.11
C GLU A 242 12.01 15.90 -12.59
N ALA A 243 12.40 14.77 -12.02
CA ALA A 243 12.26 14.55 -10.58
C ALA A 243 13.29 15.35 -9.78
N THR A 244 12.84 15.96 -8.70
CA THR A 244 13.71 16.56 -7.70
C THR A 244 14.39 15.50 -6.84
N PHE A 245 13.69 14.40 -6.58
CA PHE A 245 14.19 13.31 -5.76
C PHE A 245 14.26 12.02 -6.58
N GLU A 246 15.42 11.40 -6.63
CA GLU A 246 15.63 10.18 -7.41
C GLU A 246 16.28 9.09 -6.58
N ALA A 247 15.71 7.88 -6.60
CA ALA A 247 16.39 6.68 -6.17
C ALA A 247 17.16 6.09 -7.36
N ALA A 248 18.47 6.00 -7.23
CA ALA A 248 19.38 5.47 -8.24
C ALA A 248 20.21 4.30 -7.68
N GLU A 249 20.92 3.57 -8.54
CA GLU A 249 21.86 2.52 -8.14
C GLU A 249 21.23 1.50 -7.20
N VAL A 250 20.01 1.05 -7.53
CA VAL A 250 19.25 0.12 -6.69
C VAL A 250 19.88 -1.28 -6.73
N ASP A 251 20.35 -1.76 -5.58
CA ASP A 251 20.80 -3.12 -5.34
C ASP A 251 19.73 -3.88 -4.55
N PHE A 252 18.97 -4.73 -5.23
CA PHE A 252 17.87 -5.47 -4.63
C PHE A 252 18.36 -6.60 -3.70
N ASP A 253 19.56 -7.12 -3.92
CA ASP A 253 20.11 -8.22 -3.11
C ASP A 253 20.57 -7.71 -1.75
N LYS A 254 21.20 -6.53 -1.73
CA LYS A 254 21.58 -5.84 -0.49
C LYS A 254 20.44 -5.00 0.09
N GLY A 255 19.37 -4.76 -0.68
CA GLY A 255 18.26 -3.91 -0.28
C GLY A 255 18.65 -2.44 -0.10
N CYS A 256 19.62 -1.92 -0.85
CA CYS A 256 20.10 -0.55 -0.73
C CYS A 256 19.96 0.21 -2.06
N PHE A 257 20.00 1.54 -1.96
CA PHE A 257 19.96 2.45 -3.10
C PHE A 257 20.55 3.82 -2.73
N THR A 258 20.89 4.60 -3.75
CA THR A 258 21.36 5.97 -3.59
C THR A 258 20.21 6.95 -3.82
N PHE A 259 19.87 7.77 -2.82
CA PHE A 259 18.90 8.85 -2.96
C PHE A 259 19.63 10.13 -3.37
N ARG A 260 19.18 10.75 -4.47
CA ARG A 260 19.74 11.94 -5.08
C ARG A 260 18.77 13.11 -5.01
N GLU A 261 19.31 14.30 -4.66
CA GLU A 261 18.64 15.59 -4.69
C GLU A 261 19.60 16.63 -5.30
N PRO A 262 19.22 17.40 -6.33
CA PRO A 262 20.09 18.37 -6.95
C PRO A 262 20.74 19.33 -5.96
N GLY A 263 22.07 19.48 -6.00
CA GLY A 263 22.82 20.37 -5.14
C GLY A 263 23.01 19.90 -3.69
N GLN A 264 22.64 18.65 -3.39
CA GLN A 264 22.87 18.02 -2.09
C GLN A 264 23.80 16.81 -2.24
N ALA A 265 24.37 16.35 -1.12
CA ALA A 265 25.13 15.12 -1.09
C ALA A 265 24.20 13.91 -1.26
N ASP A 266 24.67 12.89 -1.98
CA ASP A 266 23.97 11.62 -2.14
C ASP A 266 23.79 10.93 -0.78
N LEU A 267 22.61 10.34 -0.53
CA LEU A 267 22.32 9.55 0.66
C LEU A 267 22.25 8.07 0.28
N HIS A 268 23.01 7.24 0.97
CA HIS A 268 22.91 5.79 0.83
C HIS A 268 21.88 5.27 1.81
N LEU A 269 20.80 4.68 1.30
CA LEU A 269 19.63 4.29 2.08
C LEU A 269 19.33 2.80 1.90
N HIS A 270 18.72 2.18 2.91
CA HIS A 270 18.23 0.81 2.84
C HIS A 270 16.71 0.76 2.68
N SER A 271 16.27 -0.11 1.77
CA SER A 271 14.87 -0.50 1.64
C SER A 271 14.69 -1.87 2.31
N LYS A 272 14.14 -1.88 3.53
CA LYS A 272 14.06 -3.08 4.39
C LYS A 272 13.47 -4.36 3.75
N GLN A 273 12.75 -4.23 2.64
CA GLN A 273 12.12 -5.36 1.95
C GLN A 273 12.85 -5.79 0.66
N GLY A 274 13.90 -5.08 0.23
CA GLY A 274 14.67 -5.41 -0.98
C GLY A 274 13.83 -5.51 -2.26
N ASN A 275 12.71 -4.81 -2.33
CA ASN A 275 11.84 -4.80 -3.51
C ASN A 275 11.57 -3.37 -4.01
N LEU A 276 11.15 -3.28 -5.27
CA LEU A 276 10.96 -2.00 -5.96
C LEU A 276 9.93 -1.09 -5.27
N PHE A 277 8.82 -1.65 -4.73
CA PHE A 277 7.82 -0.86 -4.01
C PHE A 277 8.37 -0.22 -2.74
N SER A 278 9.24 -0.94 -2.04
CA SER A 278 9.92 -0.40 -0.86
C SER A 278 10.82 0.77 -1.24
N VAL A 279 11.53 0.68 -2.37
CA VAL A 279 12.36 1.79 -2.89
C VAL A 279 11.50 3.01 -3.19
N PHE A 280 10.39 2.87 -3.93
CA PHE A 280 9.45 3.97 -4.18
C PHE A 280 8.91 4.58 -2.88
N ASN A 281 8.49 3.75 -1.92
CA ASN A 281 7.91 4.21 -0.67
C ASN A 281 8.91 4.99 0.19
N VAL A 282 10.15 4.49 0.30
CA VAL A 282 11.22 5.18 1.05
C VAL A 282 11.58 6.48 0.35
N THR A 283 11.72 6.47 -0.99
CA THR A 283 12.02 7.69 -1.77
C THR A 283 10.95 8.77 -1.58
N ALA A 284 9.66 8.39 -1.61
CA ALA A 284 8.56 9.32 -1.34
C ALA A 284 8.61 9.87 0.09
N ALA A 285 8.87 9.03 1.08
CA ALA A 285 8.93 9.43 2.49
C ALA A 285 10.12 10.37 2.76
N VAL A 286 11.30 10.03 2.24
CA VAL A 286 12.51 10.86 2.35
C VAL A 286 12.30 12.19 1.64
N GLY A 287 11.80 12.19 0.41
CA GLY A 287 11.48 13.41 -0.34
C GLY A 287 10.49 14.31 0.40
N CYS A 288 9.47 13.75 1.05
CA CYS A 288 8.54 14.50 1.89
C CYS A 288 9.26 15.16 3.09
N CYS A 289 10.12 14.41 3.79
CA CYS A 289 10.89 14.93 4.92
C CYS A 289 11.88 16.04 4.48
N ARG A 290 12.47 15.90 3.27
CA ARG A 290 13.29 16.99 2.67
C ARG A 290 12.45 18.25 2.39
N MET A 291 11.25 18.10 1.84
CA MET A 291 10.30 19.21 1.63
C MET A 291 9.88 19.90 2.95
N LEU A 292 9.93 19.19 4.07
CA LEU A 292 9.67 19.69 5.42
C LEU A 292 10.92 20.35 6.06
N GLY A 293 12.07 20.31 5.38
CA GLY A 293 13.31 20.97 5.78
C GLY A 293 14.21 20.16 6.71
N LEU A 294 14.04 18.84 6.80
CA LEU A 294 14.97 17.98 7.55
C LEU A 294 16.29 17.83 6.79
N ALA A 295 17.40 17.76 7.53
CA ALA A 295 18.72 17.47 6.94
C ALA A 295 18.80 16.03 6.42
N GLY A 296 19.57 15.81 5.35
CA GLY A 296 19.70 14.48 4.74
C GLY A 296 20.30 13.44 5.67
N GLU A 297 21.31 13.82 6.43
CA GLU A 297 21.98 12.93 7.39
C GLU A 297 21.05 12.45 8.51
N ASP A 298 20.22 13.35 9.05
CA ASP A 298 19.24 13.03 10.08
C ASP A 298 18.17 12.05 9.55
N ILE A 299 17.77 12.23 8.29
CA ILE A 299 16.82 11.32 7.62
C ILE A 299 17.46 9.95 7.39
N ALA A 300 18.70 9.91 6.89
CA ALA A 300 19.39 8.64 6.64
C ALA A 300 19.54 7.83 7.93
N GLN A 301 19.96 8.46 9.03
CA GLN A 301 20.05 7.80 10.33
C GLN A 301 18.69 7.25 10.81
N ALA A 302 17.61 7.99 10.60
CA ALA A 302 16.27 7.57 11.01
C ALA A 302 15.74 6.39 10.17
N VAL A 303 16.05 6.33 8.86
CA VAL A 303 15.65 5.23 7.97
C VAL A 303 16.35 3.92 8.34
N GLU A 304 17.61 3.98 8.79
CA GLU A 304 18.40 2.83 9.24
C GLU A 304 17.89 2.20 10.56
N ALA A 305 17.19 2.99 11.38
CA ALA A 305 16.70 2.53 12.68
C ALA A 305 15.70 1.35 12.53
N PRO A 306 15.74 0.37 13.46
CA PRO A 306 14.75 -0.71 13.46
C PRO A 306 13.33 -0.17 13.58
N SER A 307 12.47 -0.44 12.61
CA SER A 307 11.04 -0.11 12.73
C SER A 307 10.22 -1.38 12.87
N VAL A 308 9.21 -1.34 13.73
CA VAL A 308 8.21 -2.42 13.87
C VAL A 308 7.26 -2.33 12.67
N GLN A 309 7.68 -2.80 11.52
CA GLN A 309 6.76 -2.98 10.39
C GLN A 309 6.17 -4.38 10.48
N THR A 310 4.88 -4.49 10.73
CA THR A 310 4.11 -5.71 10.46
C THR A 310 4.08 -5.90 8.94
N GLY A 311 4.98 -6.73 8.43
CA GLY A 311 5.17 -6.94 7.01
C GLY A 311 3.97 -7.64 6.38
N ARG A 312 3.60 -7.21 5.17
CA ARG A 312 2.73 -8.01 4.28
C ARG A 312 3.41 -9.30 3.81
N PHE A 313 4.66 -9.44 4.14
CA PHE A 313 5.55 -10.52 3.74
C PHE A 313 6.30 -11.01 4.98
N GLU A 314 6.12 -12.26 5.34
CA GLU A 314 6.81 -12.89 6.45
C GLU A 314 7.49 -14.18 5.98
N ARG A 315 8.73 -14.40 6.44
CA ARG A 315 9.50 -15.62 6.22
C ARG A 315 9.71 -16.34 7.54
N ARG A 316 9.58 -17.66 7.51
CA ARG A 316 9.90 -18.55 8.62
C ARG A 316 10.70 -19.73 8.07
N GLN A 317 11.78 -20.08 8.73
CA GLN A 317 12.60 -21.23 8.40
C GLN A 317 12.25 -22.38 9.34
N ALA A 318 11.97 -23.55 8.78
CA ALA A 318 11.68 -24.77 9.52
C ALA A 318 12.59 -25.89 9.00
N GLY A 319 13.74 -26.07 9.60
CA GLY A 319 14.78 -26.96 9.08
C GLY A 319 15.27 -26.51 7.69
N LYS A 320 15.08 -27.37 6.68
CA LYS A 320 15.37 -27.05 5.27
C LYS A 320 14.20 -26.45 4.50
N LEU A 321 13.02 -26.35 5.13
CA LEU A 321 11.82 -25.78 4.52
C LEU A 321 11.71 -24.29 4.86
N GLU A 322 11.58 -23.44 3.86
CA GLU A 322 11.22 -22.04 4.02
C GLU A 322 9.71 -21.87 3.83
N ILE A 323 9.04 -21.27 4.79
CA ILE A 323 7.61 -20.96 4.72
C ILE A 323 7.43 -19.45 4.59
N ILE A 324 6.83 -19.03 3.49
CA ILE A 324 6.61 -17.62 3.18
C ILE A 324 5.12 -17.35 3.17
N THR A 325 4.70 -16.30 3.87
CA THR A 325 3.32 -15.82 3.83
C THR A 325 3.27 -14.43 3.22
N MET A 326 2.41 -14.25 2.22
CA MET A 326 2.28 -13.01 1.46
C MET A 326 0.83 -12.56 1.44
N LEU A 327 0.57 -11.40 2.06
CA LEU A 327 -0.73 -10.76 2.02
C LEU A 327 -0.90 -10.01 0.70
N SER A 328 -1.80 -10.51 -0.14
CA SER A 328 -2.31 -9.80 -1.30
C SER A 328 -3.50 -8.94 -0.87
N LYS A 329 -3.51 -7.67 -1.27
CA LYS A 329 -4.67 -6.81 -1.02
C LYS A 329 -5.83 -7.28 -1.89
N ASN A 330 -6.97 -7.53 -1.28
CA ASN A 330 -8.18 -7.96 -1.99
C ASN A 330 -8.46 -7.13 -3.23
N GLN A 331 -8.79 -7.81 -4.33
CA GLN A 331 -9.20 -7.20 -5.59
C GLN A 331 -8.20 -6.14 -6.12
N ASN A 332 -6.91 -6.26 -5.73
CA ASN A 332 -5.83 -5.43 -6.25
C ASN A 332 -4.91 -6.26 -7.13
N PRO A 333 -5.14 -6.27 -8.46
CA PRO A 333 -4.38 -7.12 -9.38
C PRO A 333 -2.88 -6.81 -9.37
N ILE A 334 -2.52 -5.54 -9.22
CA ILE A 334 -1.12 -5.10 -9.22
C ILE A 334 -0.37 -5.59 -7.99
N SER A 335 -1.00 -5.50 -6.80
CA SER A 335 -0.42 -6.05 -5.58
C SER A 335 -0.25 -7.57 -5.66
N SER A 336 -1.24 -8.26 -6.22
CA SER A 336 -1.21 -9.72 -6.43
C SER A 336 -0.11 -10.13 -7.41
N THR A 337 -0.06 -9.49 -8.58
CA THR A 337 0.99 -9.68 -9.59
C THR A 337 2.38 -9.55 -8.98
N GLN A 338 2.62 -8.48 -8.24
CA GLN A 338 3.94 -8.23 -7.65
C GLN A 338 4.30 -9.20 -6.54
N SER A 339 3.32 -9.64 -5.75
CA SER A 339 3.55 -10.67 -4.74
C SER A 339 3.96 -12.00 -5.41
N ILE A 340 3.27 -12.38 -6.47
CA ILE A 340 3.53 -13.63 -7.22
C ILE A 340 4.87 -13.52 -7.98
N ALA A 341 5.17 -12.38 -8.58
CA ALA A 341 6.43 -12.17 -9.30
C ALA A 341 7.68 -12.35 -8.41
N GLN A 342 7.56 -12.20 -7.09
CA GLN A 342 8.68 -12.46 -6.18
C GLN A 342 9.13 -13.92 -6.21
N LEU A 343 8.26 -14.88 -6.58
CA LEU A 343 8.62 -16.28 -6.72
C LEU A 343 9.75 -16.51 -7.74
N SER A 344 9.79 -15.73 -8.81
CA SER A 344 10.83 -15.84 -9.85
C SER A 344 12.24 -15.49 -9.36
N HIS A 345 12.33 -14.78 -8.22
CA HIS A 345 13.60 -14.38 -7.60
C HIS A 345 14.03 -15.30 -6.45
N MET A 346 13.25 -16.34 -6.16
CA MET A 346 13.54 -17.30 -5.11
C MET A 346 14.22 -18.52 -5.71
N ALA A 347 15.31 -18.98 -5.09
CA ALA A 347 15.98 -20.19 -5.51
C ALA A 347 15.22 -21.46 -5.08
N GLY A 348 15.50 -22.59 -5.76
CA GLY A 348 14.97 -23.91 -5.41
C GLY A 348 13.52 -24.16 -5.79
N GLU A 349 13.06 -25.35 -5.42
CA GLU A 349 11.71 -25.83 -5.70
C GLU A 349 10.65 -25.15 -4.82
N LYS A 350 9.48 -24.92 -5.40
CA LYS A 350 8.42 -24.14 -4.75
C LYS A 350 7.07 -24.87 -4.81
N THR A 351 6.42 -24.94 -3.67
CA THR A 351 4.99 -25.26 -3.55
C THR A 351 4.24 -23.97 -3.26
N VAL A 352 3.21 -23.67 -4.04
CA VAL A 352 2.45 -22.43 -3.90
C VAL A 352 1.06 -22.74 -3.37
N VAL A 353 0.59 -21.94 -2.41
CA VAL A 353 -0.77 -22.04 -1.86
C VAL A 353 -1.48 -20.70 -2.11
N LEU A 354 -2.60 -20.76 -2.80
CA LEU A 354 -3.44 -19.61 -3.11
C LEU A 354 -4.78 -19.74 -2.36
N THR A 355 -5.05 -18.84 -1.43
CA THR A 355 -6.31 -18.83 -0.69
C THR A 355 -7.17 -17.66 -1.12
N ILE A 356 -8.30 -17.92 -1.76
CA ILE A 356 -9.25 -16.91 -2.24
C ILE A 356 -10.59 -17.15 -1.55
N THR A 357 -11.09 -16.14 -0.85
CA THR A 357 -12.39 -16.19 -0.19
C THR A 357 -13.44 -15.37 -0.95
N ASP A 358 -14.71 -15.72 -0.76
CA ASP A 358 -15.88 -14.95 -1.19
C ASP A 358 -16.46 -14.07 -0.05
N SER A 359 -15.71 -13.92 1.05
CA SER A 359 -16.21 -13.26 2.26
C SER A 359 -16.53 -11.78 2.05
N LEU A 360 -15.71 -11.08 1.25
CA LEU A 360 -15.96 -9.68 0.92
C LEU A 360 -17.23 -9.53 0.06
N ASP A 361 -17.42 -10.45 -0.87
CA ASP A 361 -18.55 -10.44 -1.80
C ASP A 361 -19.86 -10.72 -1.06
N LYS A 362 -19.86 -11.64 -0.10
CA LYS A 362 -21.02 -11.90 0.78
C LYS A 362 -21.45 -10.64 1.55
N LEU A 363 -20.50 -9.88 2.09
CA LEU A 363 -20.77 -8.64 2.82
C LEU A 363 -21.40 -7.56 1.92
N HIS A 364 -21.08 -7.56 0.63
CA HIS A 364 -21.52 -6.54 -0.32
C HIS A 364 -22.58 -7.04 -1.31
N GLY A 365 -23.00 -8.30 -1.20
CA GLY A 365 -24.09 -8.90 -2.00
C GLY A 365 -23.77 -9.11 -3.48
N HIS A 366 -22.50 -9.08 -3.88
CA HIS A 366 -22.06 -9.28 -5.26
C HIS A 366 -20.68 -9.89 -5.32
N GLU A 367 -20.47 -10.76 -6.27
CA GLU A 367 -19.19 -11.37 -6.57
C GLU A 367 -18.52 -10.66 -7.75
N ASP A 368 -17.24 -10.34 -7.61
CA ASP A 368 -16.42 -9.74 -8.66
C ASP A 368 -15.05 -10.43 -8.69
N ILE A 369 -14.84 -11.23 -9.72
CA ILE A 369 -13.60 -11.96 -9.99
C ILE A 369 -12.79 -11.35 -11.13
N SER A 370 -13.22 -10.22 -11.71
CA SER A 370 -12.56 -9.59 -12.87
C SER A 370 -11.09 -9.28 -12.59
N TRP A 371 -10.74 -8.94 -11.35
CA TRP A 371 -9.37 -8.66 -10.93
C TRP A 371 -8.40 -9.84 -11.14
N LEU A 372 -8.90 -11.09 -11.19
CA LEU A 372 -8.08 -12.26 -11.50
C LEU A 372 -7.53 -12.20 -12.93
N TYR A 373 -8.32 -11.64 -13.88
CA TYR A 373 -7.92 -11.51 -15.27
C TYR A 373 -6.95 -10.36 -15.50
N ASP A 374 -6.91 -9.38 -14.61
CA ASP A 374 -5.94 -8.28 -14.60
C ASP A 374 -4.65 -8.65 -13.84
N THR A 375 -4.65 -9.78 -13.12
CA THR A 375 -3.48 -10.27 -12.37
C THR A 375 -2.61 -11.14 -13.26
N ASP A 376 -1.30 -10.91 -13.26
CA ASP A 376 -0.33 -11.77 -13.92
C ASP A 376 0.15 -12.86 -12.97
N PHE A 377 0.01 -14.10 -13.41
CA PHE A 377 0.43 -15.29 -12.70
C PHE A 377 1.63 -15.96 -13.37
N ASP A 378 2.36 -15.25 -14.20
CA ASP A 378 3.40 -15.83 -15.06
C ASP A 378 4.52 -16.53 -14.29
N ALA A 379 4.84 -16.07 -13.08
CA ALA A 379 5.81 -16.76 -12.22
C ALA A 379 5.41 -18.18 -11.83
N LEU A 380 4.14 -18.55 -11.93
CA LEU A 380 3.65 -19.90 -11.65
C LEU A 380 3.91 -20.90 -12.79
N LYS A 381 4.30 -20.41 -13.97
CA LYS A 381 4.70 -21.26 -15.11
C LYS A 381 6.09 -21.83 -14.92
N ASP A 382 6.93 -21.19 -14.09
CA ASP A 382 8.32 -21.55 -13.88
C ASP A 382 8.45 -23.03 -13.50
N ALA A 383 9.48 -23.68 -14.04
CA ALA A 383 9.74 -25.11 -13.80
C ALA A 383 9.99 -25.39 -12.32
N SER A 384 10.54 -24.44 -11.56
CA SER A 384 10.77 -24.57 -10.12
C SER A 384 9.48 -24.53 -9.28
N VAL A 385 8.33 -24.15 -9.84
CA VAL A 385 7.03 -24.30 -9.19
C VAL A 385 6.49 -25.68 -9.49
N GLU A 386 6.55 -26.57 -8.52
CA GLU A 386 6.13 -27.96 -8.69
C GLU A 386 4.62 -28.16 -8.57
N SER A 387 3.99 -27.46 -7.63
CA SER A 387 2.56 -27.58 -7.36
C SER A 387 1.95 -26.27 -6.88
N VAL A 388 0.66 -26.07 -7.25
CA VAL A 388 -0.15 -24.92 -6.88
C VAL A 388 -1.44 -25.42 -6.24
N TYR A 389 -1.55 -25.26 -4.93
CA TYR A 389 -2.74 -25.60 -4.15
C TYR A 389 -3.68 -24.39 -4.13
N ILE A 390 -4.89 -24.57 -4.61
CA ILE A 390 -5.88 -23.48 -4.74
C ILE A 390 -7.07 -23.80 -3.85
N GLY A 391 -7.28 -22.99 -2.82
CA GLY A 391 -8.35 -23.18 -1.85
C GLY A 391 -9.46 -22.14 -1.95
N GLY A 392 -10.68 -22.58 -1.64
CA GLY A 392 -11.87 -21.77 -1.54
C GLY A 392 -12.88 -21.98 -2.65
N ARG A 393 -14.07 -21.41 -2.50
CA ARG A 393 -15.19 -21.60 -3.45
C ARG A 393 -14.88 -21.15 -4.88
N ARG A 394 -13.92 -20.24 -5.04
CA ARG A 394 -13.46 -19.71 -6.33
C ARG A 394 -12.25 -20.44 -6.91
N CYS A 395 -11.91 -21.61 -6.38
CA CYS A 395 -10.75 -22.38 -6.85
C CYS A 395 -10.82 -22.71 -8.35
N TYR A 396 -11.99 -23.01 -8.89
CA TYR A 396 -12.18 -23.30 -10.32
C TYR A 396 -12.02 -22.06 -11.21
N ASP A 397 -12.52 -20.89 -10.76
CA ASP A 397 -12.35 -19.62 -11.49
C ASP A 397 -10.86 -19.27 -11.60
N LEU A 398 -10.12 -19.41 -10.49
CA LEU A 398 -8.68 -19.15 -10.49
C LEU A 398 -7.93 -20.20 -11.31
N ALA A 399 -8.27 -21.49 -11.19
CA ALA A 399 -7.65 -22.55 -11.99
C ALA A 399 -7.82 -22.27 -13.49
N LEU A 400 -9.04 -21.93 -13.93
CA LEU A 400 -9.29 -21.55 -15.33
C LEU A 400 -8.40 -20.38 -15.75
N ARG A 401 -8.30 -19.33 -14.92
CA ARG A 401 -7.42 -18.18 -15.20
C ARG A 401 -5.96 -18.60 -15.34
N LEU A 402 -5.47 -19.50 -14.48
CA LEU A 402 -4.09 -19.99 -14.51
C LEU A 402 -3.83 -20.82 -15.78
N ILE A 403 -4.75 -21.72 -16.15
CA ILE A 403 -4.65 -22.55 -17.36
C ILE A 403 -4.65 -21.65 -18.60
N LEU A 404 -5.56 -20.67 -18.69
CA LEU A 404 -5.58 -19.70 -19.79
C LEU A 404 -4.30 -18.84 -19.82
N GLY A 405 -3.66 -18.65 -18.68
CA GLY A 405 -2.36 -18.00 -18.56
C GLY A 405 -1.18 -18.89 -18.93
N GLY A 406 -1.39 -20.18 -19.20
CA GLY A 406 -0.36 -21.15 -19.60
C GLY A 406 0.31 -21.89 -18.42
N VAL A 407 -0.28 -21.86 -17.23
CA VAL A 407 0.16 -22.74 -16.13
C VAL A 407 -0.30 -24.15 -16.42
N PRO A 408 0.59 -25.17 -16.39
CA PRO A 408 0.22 -26.57 -16.66
C PRO A 408 -0.83 -27.08 -15.66
N GLU A 409 -1.87 -27.73 -16.19
CA GLU A 409 -3.00 -28.24 -15.38
C GLU A 409 -2.53 -29.27 -14.34
N GLU A 410 -1.55 -30.08 -14.68
CA GLU A 410 -0.98 -31.10 -13.78
C GLU A 410 -0.33 -30.54 -12.52
N LYS A 411 0.04 -29.26 -12.50
CA LYS A 411 0.53 -28.57 -11.31
C LYS A 411 -0.57 -28.17 -10.34
N LEU A 412 -1.83 -28.10 -10.79
CA LEU A 412 -2.94 -27.52 -10.02
C LEU A 412 -3.59 -28.59 -9.12
N ARG A 413 -3.87 -28.20 -7.88
CA ARG A 413 -4.59 -28.98 -6.87
C ARG A 413 -5.72 -28.12 -6.31
N LEU A 414 -6.98 -28.50 -6.58
CA LEU A 414 -8.15 -27.66 -6.34
C LEU A 414 -8.95 -28.18 -5.14
N PHE A 415 -9.30 -27.28 -4.23
CA PHE A 415 -10.02 -27.57 -3.01
C PHE A 415 -11.10 -26.52 -2.76
N THR A 416 -12.35 -26.92 -2.69
CA THR A 416 -13.44 -26.02 -2.28
C THR A 416 -13.47 -25.83 -0.76
N ASP A 417 -12.93 -26.80 -0.02
CA ASP A 417 -12.79 -26.79 1.44
C ASP A 417 -11.34 -26.58 1.87
N TYR A 418 -11.12 -25.67 2.80
CA TYR A 418 -9.77 -25.34 3.29
C TYR A 418 -9.17 -26.39 4.21
N GLY A 419 -10.01 -27.17 4.92
CA GLY A 419 -9.55 -28.27 5.77
C GLY A 419 -8.99 -29.41 4.93
N GLU A 420 -9.64 -29.73 3.81
CA GLU A 420 -9.15 -30.71 2.85
C GLU A 420 -7.84 -30.27 2.20
N LEU A 421 -7.74 -28.98 1.83
CA LEU A 421 -6.49 -28.39 1.32
C LEU A 421 -5.37 -28.57 2.34
N GLU A 422 -5.60 -28.19 3.60
CA GLU A 422 -4.59 -28.25 4.65
C GLU A 422 -4.12 -29.68 4.89
N GLN A 423 -5.04 -30.62 5.03
CA GLN A 423 -4.71 -32.04 5.22
C GLN A 423 -3.88 -32.58 4.05
N THR A 424 -4.30 -32.32 2.81
CA THR A 424 -3.60 -32.79 1.62
C THR A 424 -2.22 -32.14 1.50
N LEU A 425 -2.13 -30.83 1.73
CA LEU A 425 -0.85 -30.13 1.72
C LEU A 425 0.11 -30.69 2.77
N LEU A 426 -0.35 -30.90 4.01
CA LEU A 426 0.48 -31.47 5.08
C LEU A 426 0.95 -32.90 4.76
N ALA A 427 0.12 -33.70 4.11
CA ALA A 427 0.51 -35.05 3.69
C ALA A 427 1.59 -35.03 2.58
N GLN A 428 1.54 -34.08 1.68
CA GLN A 428 2.36 -34.00 0.46
C GLN A 428 3.44 -32.89 0.50
N ALA A 429 3.44 -32.01 1.51
CA ALA A 429 4.37 -30.88 1.57
C ALA A 429 5.83 -31.36 1.51
N PRO A 430 6.69 -30.64 0.78
CA PRO A 430 8.09 -30.98 0.66
C PRO A 430 8.80 -30.87 2.05
N LYS A 431 9.89 -31.59 2.20
CA LYS A 431 10.75 -31.51 3.41
C LYS A 431 11.82 -30.40 3.29
N GLU A 432 12.05 -29.92 2.08
CA GLU A 432 13.00 -28.87 1.73
C GLU A 432 12.47 -28.02 0.59
N GLY A 433 13.00 -26.83 0.39
CA GLY A 433 12.51 -25.86 -0.59
C GLY A 433 11.60 -24.81 0.02
N THR A 434 10.71 -24.23 -0.77
CA THR A 434 9.86 -23.11 -0.33
C THR A 434 8.36 -23.47 -0.43
N VAL A 435 7.61 -23.21 0.65
CA VAL A 435 6.14 -23.16 0.60
C VAL A 435 5.69 -21.70 0.69
N ALA A 436 5.14 -21.18 -0.41
CA ALA A 436 4.67 -19.80 -0.51
C ALA A 436 3.15 -19.72 -0.40
N ILE A 437 2.63 -19.08 0.65
CA ILE A 437 1.22 -18.95 0.94
C ILE A 437 0.76 -17.53 0.61
N PHE A 438 -0.02 -17.38 -0.46
CA PHE A 438 -0.66 -16.14 -0.84
C PHE A 438 -2.07 -16.11 -0.29
N PHE A 439 -2.40 -15.05 0.45
CA PHE A 439 -3.71 -14.91 1.05
C PHE A 439 -4.22 -13.48 0.98
N GLU A 440 -5.52 -13.34 0.95
CA GLU A 440 -6.21 -12.09 1.10
C GLU A 440 -6.58 -11.81 2.57
N LEU A 441 -6.99 -10.58 2.87
CA LEU A 441 -7.22 -10.15 4.26
C LEU A 441 -8.20 -11.07 5.03
N TYR A 442 -9.29 -11.50 4.38
CA TYR A 442 -10.29 -12.37 5.01
C TYR A 442 -9.85 -13.84 5.12
N ALA A 443 -8.86 -14.25 4.31
CA ALA A 443 -8.23 -15.57 4.38
C ALA A 443 -7.06 -15.62 5.39
N LYS A 444 -6.70 -14.52 6.04
CA LYS A 444 -5.59 -14.49 7.00
C LYS A 444 -5.65 -15.58 8.06
N PRO A 445 -6.79 -15.84 8.73
CA PRO A 445 -6.86 -16.93 9.73
C PRO A 445 -6.52 -18.29 9.14
N ILE A 446 -6.97 -18.57 7.91
CA ILE A 446 -6.72 -19.81 7.18
C ILE A 446 -5.22 -19.93 6.85
N ALA A 447 -4.64 -18.90 6.25
CA ALA A 447 -3.22 -18.89 5.90
C ALA A 447 -2.31 -19.04 7.11
N MET A 448 -2.65 -18.41 8.24
CA MET A 448 -1.90 -18.54 9.48
C MET A 448 -2.06 -19.93 10.11
N GLY A 449 -3.24 -20.57 9.98
CA GLY A 449 -3.47 -21.96 10.37
C GLY A 449 -2.58 -22.93 9.58
N ILE A 450 -2.58 -22.82 8.26
CA ILE A 450 -1.72 -23.61 7.36
C ILE A 450 -0.24 -23.43 7.71
N ARG A 451 0.20 -22.17 7.89
CA ARG A 451 1.59 -21.88 8.30
C ARG A 451 1.95 -22.56 9.61
N LYS A 452 1.08 -22.44 10.62
CA LYS A 452 1.29 -23.05 11.94
C LYS A 452 1.42 -24.57 11.82
N ALA A 453 0.52 -25.22 11.11
CA ALA A 453 0.54 -26.66 10.91
C ALA A 453 1.80 -27.16 10.17
N LEU A 454 2.30 -26.40 9.19
CA LEU A 454 3.57 -26.68 8.52
C LEU A 454 4.79 -26.56 9.45
N LEU A 455 4.82 -25.54 10.32
CA LEU A 455 5.88 -25.36 11.31
C LEU A 455 5.87 -26.50 12.35
N GLU A 456 4.69 -26.85 12.89
CA GLU A 456 4.54 -27.96 13.83
C GLU A 456 4.99 -29.31 13.24
N ARG A 457 4.63 -29.56 11.97
CA ARG A 457 5.09 -30.77 11.25
C ARG A 457 6.63 -30.79 11.11
N ALA A 458 7.26 -29.66 10.93
CA ALA A 458 8.71 -29.56 10.78
C ALA A 458 9.45 -29.60 12.13
N GLY A 459 8.75 -29.70 13.26
CA GLY A 459 9.33 -29.86 14.60
C GLY A 459 9.78 -28.54 15.25
N GLU A 460 9.27 -27.39 14.84
CA GLU A 460 9.50 -26.11 15.52
C GLU A 460 8.40 -25.82 16.55
N GLU A 461 8.80 -25.43 17.78
CA GLU A 461 7.86 -24.86 18.74
C GLU A 461 7.35 -23.51 18.24
N VAL A 462 6.05 -23.42 18.06
CA VAL A 462 5.38 -22.18 17.68
C VAL A 462 5.35 -21.26 18.91
N GLN A 463 6.26 -20.30 18.99
CA GLN A 463 6.10 -19.18 19.91
C GLN A 463 4.85 -18.39 19.51
N ALA A 464 3.89 -18.31 20.42
CA ALA A 464 2.57 -17.69 20.28
C ALA A 464 2.63 -16.17 20.07
#